data_9f15817b50f18a39544da6c85f575cbd
#
_entry.id   9f15817b50f18a39544da6c85f575cbd
#
_cell.length_a   1.000
_cell.length_b   1.000
_cell.length_c   1.000
_cell.angle_alpha   90.00
_cell.angle_beta   90.00
_cell.angle_gamma   90.00
#
_symmetry.space_group_name_H-M   'P 1'
#
loop_
_entity.id
_entity.type
_entity.pdbx_description
1 polymer ?
#
loop_
_entity_poly.entity_id
_entity_poly.type
_entity_poly.pdbx_seq_one_letter_code
_entity_poly.pdbx_strand_id
1 'polypeptide(L)'
;MMLNRMKAESRLSYFLLDLSRSFSERGYSAREFNMSMSRRDIGNHIGLSFETVSRLMTRFQKDGLIQVNQRRGITILDAAGLAMR
;
A
#
# COMPACT_ATOMS: atom_id res chain seq x y z
N MET A 1 -1.15 -17.39 -7.41
CA MET A 1 -1.03 -15.94 -7.24
C MET A 1 -0.14 -15.33 -8.30
N MET A 2 -0.55 -14.26 -8.88
CA MET A 2 0.10 -13.65 -10.03
C MET A 2 0.98 -12.45 -9.70
N LEU A 3 1.37 -12.30 -8.44
CA LEU A 3 2.14 -11.14 -8.00
C LEU A 3 3.42 -10.93 -8.79
N ASN A 4 4.12 -12.01 -9.11
CA ASN A 4 5.39 -11.89 -9.83
C ASN A 4 5.22 -11.47 -11.29
N ARG A 5 3.98 -11.44 -11.80
CA ARG A 5 3.68 -10.96 -13.15
C ARG A 5 3.06 -9.57 -13.15
N MET A 6 2.76 -9.05 -11.98
CA MET A 6 2.18 -7.73 -11.85
C MET A 6 3.27 -6.67 -11.96
N LYS A 7 2.89 -5.52 -12.48
CA LYS A 7 3.78 -4.35 -12.45
C LYS A 7 4.03 -3.95 -11.00
N ALA A 8 5.15 -3.29 -10.76
CA ALA A 8 5.51 -2.87 -9.41
C ALA A 8 4.39 -2.06 -8.75
N GLU A 9 3.80 -1.16 -9.50
CA GLU A 9 2.69 -0.33 -9.04
C GLU A 9 1.50 -1.16 -8.59
N SER A 10 1.16 -2.19 -9.39
CA SER A 10 0.04 -3.08 -9.07
C SER A 10 0.34 -3.93 -7.82
N ARG A 11 1.58 -4.37 -7.67
CA ARG A 11 1.99 -5.12 -6.48
C ARG A 11 1.77 -4.32 -5.21
N LEU A 12 2.18 -3.06 -5.22
CA LEU A 12 2.04 -2.22 -4.04
C LEU A 12 0.57 -1.91 -3.77
N SER A 13 -0.20 -1.58 -4.80
CA SER A 13 -1.61 -1.27 -4.59
C SER A 13 -2.38 -2.49 -4.10
N TYR A 14 -2.10 -3.67 -4.64
CA TYR A 14 -2.71 -4.91 -4.17
C TYR A 14 -2.39 -5.15 -2.70
N PHE A 15 -1.12 -4.96 -2.33
CA PHE A 15 -0.69 -5.14 -0.95
C PHE A 15 -1.43 -4.21 0.00
N LEU A 16 -1.54 -2.94 -0.37
CA LEU A 16 -2.22 -1.96 0.48
C LEU A 16 -3.71 -2.26 0.63
N LEU A 17 -4.35 -2.67 -0.45
CA LEU A 17 -5.77 -3.03 -0.39
C LEU A 17 -6.01 -4.31 0.39
N ASP A 18 -5.13 -5.28 0.26
CA ASP A 18 -5.21 -6.52 1.02
C ASP A 18 -5.04 -6.25 2.51
N LEU A 19 -4.09 -5.39 2.85
CA LEU A 19 -3.85 -4.99 4.23
C LEU A 19 -5.06 -4.25 4.80
N SER A 20 -5.65 -3.37 4.00
CA SER A 20 -6.86 -2.63 4.36
C SER A 20 -8.01 -3.59 4.70
N ARG A 21 -8.20 -4.60 3.87
CA ARG A 21 -9.25 -5.60 4.08
C ARG A 21 -8.97 -6.38 5.36
N SER A 22 -7.73 -6.76 5.59
CA SER A 22 -7.34 -7.50 6.78
C SER A 22 -7.65 -6.72 8.06
N PHE A 23 -7.36 -5.42 8.07
CA PHE A 23 -7.69 -4.58 9.22
C PHE A 23 -9.20 -4.47 9.42
N SER A 24 -9.93 -4.35 8.33
CA SER A 24 -11.39 -4.26 8.37
C SER A 24 -12.00 -5.53 8.96
N GLU A 25 -11.48 -6.69 8.59
CA GLU A 25 -11.97 -7.97 9.08
C GLU A 25 -11.75 -8.14 10.57
N ARG A 26 -10.74 -7.46 11.12
CA ARG A 26 -10.45 -7.51 12.55
C ARG A 26 -11.13 -6.40 13.34
N GLY A 27 -12.05 -5.67 12.72
CA GLY A 27 -12.80 -4.62 13.38
C GLY A 27 -12.13 -3.25 13.37
N TYR A 28 -11.01 -3.11 12.66
CA TYR A 28 -10.34 -1.81 12.51
C TYR A 28 -10.82 -1.13 11.24
N SER A 29 -10.40 0.13 11.07
CA SER A 29 -10.76 0.87 9.89
C SER A 29 -10.09 0.28 8.64
N ALA A 30 -10.85 0.14 7.56
CA ALA A 30 -10.30 -0.27 6.28
C ALA A 30 -9.64 0.91 5.57
N ARG A 31 -9.94 2.12 5.98
CA ARG A 31 -9.50 3.32 5.30
C ARG A 31 -8.24 3.93 5.91
N GLU A 32 -8.10 3.80 7.22
CA GLU A 32 -7.01 4.41 7.96
C GLU A 32 -6.43 3.40 8.92
N PHE A 33 -5.16 3.10 8.76
CA PHE A 33 -4.51 2.08 9.60
C PHE A 33 -3.03 2.36 9.73
N ASN A 34 -2.42 1.83 10.78
CA ASN A 34 -0.99 1.90 10.99
C ASN A 34 -0.33 0.64 10.47
N MET A 35 0.77 0.83 9.75
CA MET A 35 1.57 -0.30 9.30
C MET A 35 2.74 -0.48 10.26
N SER A 36 2.93 -1.70 10.75
CA SER A 36 4.11 -2.02 11.54
C SER A 36 5.33 -2.28 10.66
N MET A 37 5.12 -2.44 9.36
CA MET A 37 6.19 -2.74 8.41
C MET A 37 6.83 -1.47 7.87
N SER A 38 8.16 -1.48 7.79
CA SER A 38 8.89 -0.42 7.10
C SER A 38 8.73 -0.60 5.60
N ARG A 39 9.15 0.43 4.83
CA ARG A 39 9.13 0.32 3.37
C ARG A 39 10.06 -0.77 2.88
N ARG A 40 11.15 -1.02 3.59
CA ARG A 40 12.05 -2.12 3.28
C ARG A 40 11.36 -3.47 3.47
N ASP A 41 10.62 -3.61 4.56
CA ASP A 41 9.87 -4.83 4.83
C ASP A 41 8.79 -5.07 3.80
N ILE A 42 8.09 -4.00 3.40
CA ILE A 42 7.09 -4.10 2.34
C ILE A 42 7.74 -4.60 1.05
N GLY A 43 8.88 -4.00 0.70
CA GLY A 43 9.59 -4.40 -0.50
C GLY A 43 9.98 -5.86 -0.49
N ASN A 44 10.50 -6.33 0.66
CA ASN A 44 10.87 -7.74 0.80
C ASN A 44 9.66 -8.65 0.64
N HIS A 45 8.51 -8.20 1.12
CA HIS A 45 7.28 -8.99 1.07
C HIS A 45 6.72 -9.11 -0.35
N ILE A 46 6.80 -8.04 -1.13
CA ILE A 46 6.20 -8.01 -2.46
C ILE A 46 7.22 -8.06 -3.60
N GLY A 47 8.49 -8.23 -3.26
CA GLY A 47 9.53 -8.41 -4.26
C GLY A 47 9.98 -7.12 -4.94
N LEU A 48 9.98 -6.01 -4.23
CA LEU A 48 10.43 -4.72 -4.73
C LEU A 48 11.54 -4.16 -3.85
N SER A 49 12.39 -3.32 -4.43
CA SER A 49 13.42 -2.65 -3.65
C SER A 49 12.80 -1.56 -2.77
N PHE A 50 13.52 -1.21 -1.72
CA PHE A 50 13.14 -0.11 -0.84
C PHE A 50 12.91 1.19 -1.64
N GLU A 51 13.80 1.45 -2.58
CA GLU A 51 13.70 2.66 -3.38
C GLU A 51 12.45 2.68 -4.26
N THR A 52 12.12 1.54 -4.85
CA THR A 52 10.92 1.43 -5.68
C THR A 52 9.66 1.63 -4.84
N VAL A 53 9.60 0.99 -3.66
CA VAL A 53 8.46 1.16 -2.76
C VAL A 53 8.31 2.63 -2.37
N SER A 54 9.42 3.28 -1.99
CA SER A 54 9.38 4.68 -1.58
C SER A 54 8.91 5.59 -2.70
N ARG A 55 9.40 5.36 -3.91
CA ARG A 55 9.00 6.16 -5.08
C ARG A 55 7.52 5.98 -5.39
N LEU A 56 7.03 4.75 -5.33
CA LEU A 56 5.63 4.48 -5.61
C LEU A 56 4.71 5.03 -4.53
N MET A 57 5.11 4.95 -3.27
CA MET A 57 4.34 5.54 -2.18
C MET A 57 4.18 7.05 -2.39
N THR A 58 5.27 7.73 -2.75
CA THR A 58 5.24 9.14 -3.04
C THR A 58 4.31 9.44 -4.21
N ARG A 59 4.39 8.63 -5.26
CA ARG A 59 3.54 8.79 -6.44
C ARG A 59 2.08 8.61 -6.11
N PHE A 60 1.74 7.60 -5.31
CA PHE A 60 0.35 7.36 -4.91
C PHE A 60 -0.19 8.52 -4.09
N GLN A 61 0.64 9.13 -3.25
CA GLN A 61 0.24 10.32 -2.51
C GLN A 61 -0.02 11.50 -3.45
N LYS A 62 0.87 11.68 -4.41
CA LYS A 62 0.73 12.76 -5.39
C LYS A 62 -0.52 12.60 -6.24
N ASP A 63 -0.87 11.37 -6.55
CA ASP A 63 -2.05 11.07 -7.36
C ASP A 63 -3.34 11.06 -6.52
N GLY A 64 -3.25 11.34 -5.23
CA GLY A 64 -4.43 11.43 -4.39
C GLY A 64 -5.04 10.10 -3.99
N LEU A 65 -4.28 9.02 -4.09
CA LEU A 65 -4.77 7.68 -3.78
C LEU A 65 -4.64 7.33 -2.31
N ILE A 66 -3.56 7.78 -1.69
CA ILE A 66 -3.27 7.50 -0.29
C ILE A 66 -2.67 8.74 0.36
N GLN A 67 -2.65 8.74 1.69
CA GLN A 67 -1.95 9.73 2.48
C GLN A 67 -1.13 8.99 3.50
N VAL A 68 0.15 9.34 3.63
CA VAL A 68 1.05 8.70 4.60
C VAL A 68 1.27 9.67 5.76
N ASN A 69 1.01 9.21 6.97
CA ASN A 69 1.18 9.99 8.19
C ASN A 69 2.55 9.71 8.81
N GLN A 70 2.94 10.55 9.76
CA GLN A 70 4.28 10.50 10.33
C GLN A 70 4.63 9.18 11.03
N ARG A 71 3.65 8.50 11.62
CA ARG A 71 3.89 7.28 12.39
C ARG A 71 3.50 6.03 11.61
N ARG A 72 3.85 6.00 10.32
CA ARG A 72 3.54 4.88 9.44
C ARG A 72 2.05 4.66 9.28
N GLY A 73 1.24 5.68 9.57
CA GLY A 73 -0.18 5.62 9.32
C GLY A 73 -0.45 5.78 7.85
N ILE A 74 -1.37 5.00 7.34
CA ILE A 74 -1.81 5.07 5.95
C ILE A 74 -3.30 5.36 5.93
N THR A 75 -3.69 6.36 5.14
CA THR A 75 -5.10 6.63 4.86
C THR A 75 -5.32 6.37 3.38
N ILE A 76 -6.26 5.51 3.06
CA ILE A 76 -6.62 5.26 1.67
C ILE A 76 -7.68 6.29 1.27
N LEU A 77 -7.30 7.18 0.36
CA LEU A 77 -8.17 8.27 -0.07
C LEU A 77 -9.09 7.84 -1.21
N ASP A 78 -8.62 6.98 -2.09
CA ASP A 78 -9.34 6.54 -3.27
C ASP A 78 -9.07 5.07 -3.53
N ALA A 79 -9.85 4.21 -2.87
CA ALA A 79 -9.65 2.76 -2.99
C ALA A 79 -9.90 2.28 -4.42
N ALA A 80 -10.89 2.85 -5.11
CA ALA A 80 -11.20 2.45 -6.48
C ALA A 80 -10.05 2.81 -7.42
N GLY A 81 -9.49 4.01 -7.28
CA GLY A 81 -8.34 4.43 -8.07
C GLY A 81 -7.12 3.58 -7.78
N LEU A 82 -6.92 3.23 -6.51
CA LEU A 82 -5.81 2.38 -6.12
C LEU A 82 -5.94 0.97 -6.72
N ALA A 83 -7.15 0.44 -6.77
CA ALA A 83 -7.42 -0.87 -7.33
C ALA A 83 -7.15 -0.93 -8.84
N MET A 84 -7.15 0.21 -9.51
CA MET A 84 -6.90 0.27 -10.94
C MET A 84 -5.42 0.36 -11.31
N ARG A 85 -4.55 0.42 -10.34
CA ARG A 85 -3.11 0.46 -10.58
C ARG A 85 -2.57 -0.96 -10.65
#